data_448fba190fae610cde23e49483f3d166
#
_entry.id   448fba190fae610cde23e49483f3d166
#
_cell.length_a   1.000
_cell.length_b   1.000
_cell.length_c   1.000
_cell.angle_alpha   90.00
_cell.angle_beta   90.00
_cell.angle_gamma   90.00
#
_symmetry.space_group_name_H-M   'P 1'
#
loop_
_entity.id
_entity.type
_entity.pdbx_description
1 polymer ?
#
loop_
_entity_poly.entity_id
_entity_poly.type
_entity_poly.pdbx_seq_one_letter_code
_entity_poly.pdbx_strand_id
1 'polypeptide(L)'
;MDEELLQRQVPQALEAEQSVLGSMLIDERCVPDVVGMLQPDDFYLRQNREIYETIYTMFNFSEKIDPVTVLNKMKERGVYDEQRSYDYIAQLLKITPTAANVKQYCTIVHLSLIHI
;
A
#
# COMPACT_ATOMS: atom_id res chain seq x y z
N MET A 1 6.73 -21.26 -14.50
CA MET A 1 6.06 -20.07 -15.02
C MET A 1 6.91 -19.46 -16.12
N ASP A 2 6.27 -18.96 -17.16
CA ASP A 2 6.93 -18.28 -18.26
C ASP A 2 7.57 -16.99 -17.76
N GLU A 3 8.85 -16.81 -18.05
CA GLU A 3 9.60 -15.61 -17.65
C GLU A 3 9.01 -14.35 -18.26
N GLU A 4 8.58 -14.41 -19.51
CA GLU A 4 7.96 -13.27 -20.17
C GLU A 4 6.65 -12.84 -19.48
N LEU A 5 5.83 -13.80 -19.07
CA LEU A 5 4.60 -13.55 -18.35
C LEU A 5 4.90 -12.89 -17.00
N LEU A 6 5.90 -13.40 -16.30
CA LEU A 6 6.31 -12.83 -15.02
C LEU A 6 6.78 -11.39 -15.17
N GLN A 7 7.56 -11.09 -16.22
CA GLN A 7 8.03 -9.73 -16.48
C GLN A 7 6.89 -8.74 -16.73
N ARG A 8 5.78 -9.20 -17.29
CA ARG A 8 4.61 -8.34 -17.52
C ARG A 8 3.83 -8.12 -16.23
N GLN A 9 3.77 -9.11 -15.36
CA GLN A 9 2.96 -9.06 -14.14
C GLN A 9 3.61 -8.27 -13.02
N VAL A 10 4.94 -8.28 -12.90
CA VAL A 10 5.62 -7.58 -11.82
C VAL A 10 5.34 -6.07 -11.84
N PRO A 11 5.53 -5.34 -12.96
CA PRO A 11 5.22 -3.92 -12.98
C PRO A 11 3.75 -3.63 -12.68
N GLN A 12 2.83 -4.42 -13.20
CA GLN A 12 1.40 -4.23 -12.96
C GLN A 12 1.06 -4.44 -11.49
N ALA A 13 1.63 -5.46 -10.86
CA ALA A 13 1.39 -5.75 -9.46
C ALA A 13 1.94 -4.63 -8.56
N LEU A 14 3.14 -4.13 -8.87
CA LEU A 14 3.75 -3.04 -8.10
C LEU A 14 2.96 -1.75 -8.23
N GLU A 15 2.47 -1.45 -9.43
CA GLU A 15 1.61 -0.29 -9.66
C GLU A 15 0.32 -0.42 -8.86
N ALA A 16 -0.28 -1.62 -8.84
CA ALA A 16 -1.49 -1.87 -8.05
C ALA A 16 -1.23 -1.70 -6.55
N GLU A 17 -0.10 -2.19 -6.04
CA GLU A 17 0.26 -1.99 -4.64
C GLU A 17 0.32 -0.50 -4.28
N GLN A 18 0.96 0.28 -5.13
CA GLN A 18 1.08 1.72 -4.91
C GLN A 18 -0.28 2.40 -4.96
N SER A 19 -1.14 1.98 -5.87
CA SER A 19 -2.48 2.55 -6.00
C SER A 19 -3.36 2.24 -4.79
N VAL A 20 -3.23 1.04 -4.22
CA VAL A 20 -3.94 0.67 -2.99
C VAL A 20 -3.49 1.56 -1.84
N LEU A 21 -2.18 1.68 -1.64
CA LEU A 21 -1.63 2.49 -0.55
C LEU A 21 -2.01 3.96 -0.72
N GLY A 22 -1.87 4.49 -1.93
CA GLY A 22 -2.26 5.87 -2.21
C GLY A 22 -3.72 6.12 -1.92
N SER A 23 -4.59 5.19 -2.30
CA SER A 23 -6.03 5.29 -2.02
C SER A 23 -6.32 5.37 -0.54
N MET A 24 -5.66 4.54 0.27
CA MET A 24 -5.84 4.54 1.72
C MET A 24 -5.38 5.86 2.34
N LEU A 25 -4.35 6.47 1.77
CA LEU A 25 -3.80 7.74 2.27
C LEU A 25 -4.70 8.93 1.91
N ILE A 26 -5.34 8.90 0.74
CA ILE A 26 -6.18 10.03 0.31
C ILE A 26 -7.62 9.90 0.75
N ASP A 27 -8.08 8.68 1.09
CA ASP A 27 -9.46 8.47 1.51
C ASP A 27 -9.52 7.38 2.59
N GLU A 28 -9.51 7.83 3.84
CA GLU A 28 -9.56 6.94 5.01
C GLU A 28 -10.78 6.01 4.97
N ARG A 29 -11.85 6.42 4.32
CA ARG A 29 -13.09 5.62 4.28
C ARG A 29 -12.92 4.29 3.55
N CYS A 30 -11.91 4.17 2.68
CA CYS A 30 -11.69 2.91 1.97
C CYS A 30 -10.86 1.91 2.78
N VAL A 31 -10.25 2.33 3.89
CA VAL A 31 -9.36 1.48 4.68
C VAL A 31 -10.02 0.19 5.17
N PRO A 32 -11.24 0.23 5.73
CA PRO A 32 -11.89 -1.02 6.17
C PRO A 32 -12.05 -2.05 5.06
N ASP A 33 -12.40 -1.62 3.85
CA ASP A 33 -12.56 -2.52 2.71
C ASP A 33 -11.22 -3.15 2.33
N VAL A 34 -10.17 -2.34 2.28
CA VAL A 34 -8.83 -2.83 1.93
C VAL A 34 -8.32 -3.83 2.96
N VAL A 35 -8.47 -3.51 4.25
CA VAL A 35 -8.05 -4.38 5.34
C VAL A 35 -8.81 -5.72 5.29
N GLY A 36 -10.07 -5.69 4.86
CA GLY A 36 -10.86 -6.90 4.68
C GLY A 36 -10.42 -7.77 3.50
N MET A 37 -9.69 -7.21 2.54
CA MET A 37 -9.29 -7.91 1.32
C MET A 37 -7.82 -8.34 1.32
N LEU A 38 -6.94 -7.62 1.98
CA LEU A 38 -5.49 -7.81 1.88
C LEU A 38 -4.85 -8.06 3.24
N GLN A 39 -3.86 -8.96 3.24
CA GLN A 39 -2.95 -9.16 4.36
C GLN A 39 -1.62 -8.47 4.04
N PRO A 40 -0.81 -8.12 5.05
CA PRO A 40 0.50 -7.50 4.79
C PRO A 40 1.37 -8.31 3.82
N ASP A 41 1.31 -9.64 3.92
CA ASP A 41 2.12 -10.51 3.07
C ASP A 41 1.69 -10.51 1.61
N ASP A 42 0.54 -9.92 1.27
CA ASP A 42 0.13 -9.75 -0.11
C ASP A 42 0.98 -8.72 -0.86
N PHE A 43 1.70 -7.87 -0.13
CA PHE A 43 2.53 -6.83 -0.74
C PHE A 43 3.94 -7.37 -1.00
N TYR A 44 4.37 -7.27 -2.25
CA TYR A 44 5.66 -7.79 -2.68
C TYR A 44 6.83 -6.94 -2.21
N LEU A 45 6.75 -5.61 -2.42
CA LEU A 45 7.83 -4.72 -2.01
C LEU A 45 7.80 -4.50 -0.50
N ARG A 46 8.97 -4.63 0.12
CA ARG A 46 9.11 -4.43 1.56
C ARG A 46 8.61 -3.06 2.00
N GLN A 47 8.97 -2.01 1.27
CA GLN A 47 8.54 -0.66 1.66
C GLN A 47 7.02 -0.51 1.60
N ASN A 48 6.36 -1.13 0.63
CA ASN A 48 4.90 -1.12 0.55
C ASN A 48 4.29 -1.92 1.69
N ARG A 49 4.88 -3.07 2.02
CA ARG A 49 4.41 -3.90 3.13
C ARG A 49 4.52 -3.15 4.46
N GLU A 50 5.60 -2.44 4.68
CA GLU A 50 5.80 -1.68 5.91
C GLU A 50 4.78 -0.54 6.05
N ILE A 51 4.47 0.14 4.95
CA ILE A 51 3.44 1.17 4.96
C ILE A 51 2.07 0.55 5.24
N TYR A 52 1.76 -0.56 4.58
CA TYR A 52 0.48 -1.24 4.79
C TYR A 52 0.35 -1.72 6.24
N GLU A 53 1.39 -2.32 6.79
CA GLU A 53 1.37 -2.77 8.20
C GLU A 53 1.15 -1.59 9.14
N THR A 54 1.73 -0.44 8.84
CA THR A 54 1.54 0.77 9.63
C THR A 54 0.08 1.18 9.62
N ILE A 55 -0.53 1.27 8.43
CA ILE A 55 -1.94 1.65 8.29
C ILE A 55 -2.84 0.60 8.94
N TYR A 56 -2.53 -0.68 8.77
CA TYR A 56 -3.27 -1.79 9.36
C TYR A 56 -3.28 -1.67 10.90
N THR A 57 -2.13 -1.39 11.49
CA THR A 57 -2.01 -1.20 12.93
C THR A 57 -2.84 0.00 13.40
N MET A 58 -2.74 1.12 12.67
CA MET A 58 -3.50 2.31 13.01
C MET A 58 -5.01 2.06 12.93
N PHE A 59 -5.43 1.32 11.90
CA PHE A 59 -6.85 0.96 11.75
C PHE A 59 -7.33 0.12 12.94
N ASN A 60 -6.54 -0.87 13.36
CA ASN A 60 -6.92 -1.74 14.46
C ASN A 60 -7.03 -0.99 15.80
N PHE A 61 -6.31 0.10 15.96
CA PHE A 61 -6.36 0.93 17.16
C PHE A 61 -7.23 2.17 16.98
N SER A 62 -8.01 2.23 15.91
CA SER A 62 -8.93 3.33 15.62
C SER A 62 -8.25 4.70 15.56
N GLU A 63 -7.00 4.72 15.11
CA GLU A 63 -6.25 5.95 14.92
C GLU A 63 -6.63 6.62 13.60
N LYS A 64 -6.54 7.95 13.54
CA LYS A 64 -6.79 8.67 12.30
C LYS A 64 -5.71 8.35 11.28
N ILE A 65 -6.12 8.08 10.04
CA ILE A 65 -5.22 7.67 8.96
C ILE A 65 -5.20 8.75 7.88
N ASP A 66 -4.05 9.41 7.74
CA ASP A 66 -3.75 10.34 6.67
C ASP A 66 -2.22 10.34 6.45
N PRO A 67 -1.71 11.05 5.42
CA PRO A 67 -0.27 10.98 5.14
C PRO A 67 0.61 11.41 6.32
N VAL A 68 0.20 12.44 7.06
CA VAL A 68 0.99 12.94 8.19
C VAL A 68 1.01 11.93 9.33
N THR A 69 -0.16 11.42 9.71
CA THR A 69 -0.24 10.47 10.82
C THR A 69 0.47 9.16 10.49
N VAL A 70 0.40 8.72 9.23
CA VAL A 70 1.10 7.50 8.79
C VAL A 70 2.61 7.70 8.90
N LEU A 71 3.15 8.83 8.43
CA LEU A 71 4.58 9.10 8.54
C LEU A 71 5.04 9.11 9.99
N ASN A 72 4.26 9.74 10.87
CA ASN A 72 4.59 9.78 12.29
C ASN A 72 4.56 8.37 12.90
N LYS A 73 3.58 7.56 12.54
CA LYS A 73 3.49 6.20 13.03
C LYS A 73 4.64 5.32 12.53
N MET A 74 5.09 5.56 11.31
CA MET A 74 6.26 4.86 10.78
C MET A 74 7.50 5.17 11.62
N LYS A 75 7.65 6.41 12.08
CA LYS A 75 8.75 6.79 12.98
C LYS A 75 8.65 6.04 14.30
N GLU A 76 7.46 5.99 14.90
CA GLU A 76 7.26 5.26 16.15
C GLU A 76 7.58 3.78 16.01
N ARG A 77 7.25 3.17 14.88
CA ARG A 77 7.49 1.76 14.64
C ARG A 77 8.92 1.45 14.19
N GLY A 78 9.74 2.47 13.97
CA GLY A 78 11.11 2.27 13.53
C GLY A 78 11.27 1.85 12.08
N VAL A 79 10.26 2.11 11.25
CA VAL A 79 10.30 1.76 9.82
C VAL A 79 10.39 2.99 8.91
N TYR A 80 10.62 4.16 9.50
CA TYR A 80 10.78 5.40 8.73
C TYR A 80 12.23 5.54 8.27
N ASP A 81 12.40 5.72 6.97
CA ASP A 81 13.71 5.98 6.35
C ASP A 81 13.82 7.48 6.07
N GLU A 82 14.78 8.15 6.71
CA GLU A 82 14.95 9.61 6.61
C GLU A 82 15.12 10.10 5.18
N GLN A 83 15.67 9.28 4.29
CA GLN A 83 15.95 9.66 2.92
C GLN A 83 14.84 9.34 1.93
N ARG A 84 13.97 8.37 2.26
CA ARG A 84 13.03 7.80 1.29
C ARG A 84 11.57 7.88 1.67
N SER A 85 11.24 7.72 2.95
CA SER A 85 9.83 7.54 3.35
C SER A 85 8.96 8.73 2.98
N TYR A 86 9.39 9.93 3.29
CA TYR A 86 8.61 11.11 2.97
C TYR A 86 8.38 11.24 1.46
N ASP A 87 9.43 11.11 0.68
CA ASP A 87 9.35 11.26 -0.78
C ASP A 87 8.48 10.16 -1.38
N TYR A 88 8.59 8.94 -0.85
CA TYR A 88 7.80 7.83 -1.36
C TYR A 88 6.31 8.04 -1.08
N ILE A 89 5.95 8.46 0.13
CA ILE A 89 4.56 8.78 0.46
C ILE A 89 4.04 9.91 -0.44
N ALA A 90 4.85 10.94 -0.66
CA ALA A 90 4.48 12.04 -1.55
C ALA A 90 4.24 11.54 -2.98
N GLN A 91 5.06 10.61 -3.46
CA GLN A 91 4.88 10.00 -4.77
C GLN A 91 3.59 9.21 -4.85
N LEU A 92 3.26 8.43 -3.81
CA LEU A 92 2.01 7.67 -3.77
C LEU A 92 0.80 8.60 -3.90
N LEU A 93 0.83 9.74 -3.24
CA LEU A 93 -0.25 10.73 -3.35
C LEU A 93 -0.33 11.30 -4.76
N LYS A 94 0.82 11.57 -5.38
CA LYS A 94 0.88 12.17 -6.70
C LYS A 94 0.30 11.26 -7.77
N ILE A 95 0.54 9.95 -7.67
CA ILE A 95 0.08 9.00 -8.69
C ILE A 95 -1.34 8.50 -8.46
N THR A 96 -1.97 8.87 -7.33
CA THR A 96 -3.29 8.36 -6.95
C THR A 96 -4.28 9.52 -6.84
N PRO A 97 -4.88 9.95 -7.97
CA PRO A 97 -5.81 11.09 -7.93
C PRO A 97 -7.15 10.76 -7.27
N THR A 98 -7.51 9.48 -7.18
CA THR A 98 -8.80 9.06 -6.62
C THR A 98 -8.69 7.65 -6.04
N ALA A 99 -9.53 7.37 -5.03
CA ALA A 99 -9.64 6.03 -4.43
C ALA A 99 -10.80 5.22 -5.04
N ALA A 100 -11.41 5.70 -6.12
CA ALA A 100 -12.62 5.08 -6.68
C ALA A 100 -12.42 3.63 -7.13
N ASN A 101 -11.20 3.27 -7.56
CA ASN A 101 -10.91 1.94 -8.10
C ASN A 101 -10.14 1.05 -7.13
N VAL A 102 -10.11 1.40 -5.84
CA VAL A 102 -9.25 0.71 -4.88
C VAL A 102 -9.53 -0.79 -4.80
N LYS A 103 -10.79 -1.20 -4.84
CA LYS A 103 -11.13 -2.63 -4.74
C LYS A 103 -10.59 -3.43 -5.91
N GLN A 104 -10.60 -2.84 -7.10
CA GLN A 104 -10.05 -3.49 -8.30
C GLN A 104 -8.54 -3.70 -8.13
N TYR A 105 -7.82 -2.71 -7.62
CA TYR A 105 -6.40 -2.84 -7.38
C TYR A 105 -6.10 -3.85 -6.28
N CYS A 106 -6.94 -3.93 -5.23
CA CYS A 106 -6.80 -4.94 -4.20
C CYS A 106 -6.87 -6.35 -4.79
N THR A 107 -7.78 -6.58 -5.72
CA THR A 107 -7.90 -7.87 -6.40
C THR A 107 -6.61 -8.20 -7.15
N ILE A 108 -6.04 -7.23 -7.86
CA ILE A 108 -4.78 -7.44 -8.58
C ILE A 108 -3.66 -7.80 -7.62
N VAL A 109 -3.53 -7.08 -6.50
CA VAL A 109 -2.51 -7.34 -5.50
C VAL A 109 -2.67 -8.75 -4.92
N HIS A 110 -3.89 -9.10 -4.50
CA HIS A 110 -4.15 -10.39 -3.86
C HIS A 110 -3.87 -11.57 -4.78
N LEU A 111 -4.19 -11.45 -6.07
CA LEU A 111 -4.05 -12.53 -7.04
C LEU A 111 -2.70 -12.51 -7.77
N SER A 112 -1.78 -11.63 -7.39
CA SER A 112 -0.50 -11.49 -8.08
C SER A 112 0.34 -12.76 -7.95
N LEU A 113 0.95 -13.18 -9.06
CA LEU A 113 1.81 -14.36 -9.10
C LEU A 113 3.20 -14.11 -8.52
N ILE A 114 3.57 -12.87 -8.26
CA ILE A 114 4.89 -12.56 -7.70
C ILE A 114 5.00 -12.91 -6.23
N HIS A 115 3.92 -13.30 -5.58
CA HIS A 115 3.92 -13.76 -4.18
C HIS A 115 4.32 -15.22 -4.04
N ILE A 116 4.45 -15.93 -5.11
CA ILE A 116 4.67 -17.38 -5.09
C ILE A 116 6.16 -17.74 -4.95
#